data_8ae6292a2fdf86c1f94a7f610cc59343
#
_entry.id   8ae6292a2fdf86c1f94a7f610cc59343
#
_cell.length_a   1.000
_cell.length_b   1.000
_cell.length_c   1.000
_cell.angle_alpha   90.00
_cell.angle_beta   90.00
_cell.angle_gamma   90.00
#
_symmetry.space_group_name_H-M   'P 1'
#
loop_
_entity.id
_entity.type
_entity.pdbx_description
1 polymer ?
#
loop_
_entity_poly.entity_id
_entity_poly.type
_entity_poly.pdbx_seq_one_letter_code
_entity_poly.pdbx_strand_id
1 'polypeptide(L)'
;TEQIHIKTITKMEKTMSELFNADQAPKPVGLYPHARQVGNLLFLSGVGPRQAGSSDIPGVELNKNGEIISYDIAAQCHSVFQNISTILAAANADWMDLVDVTVFLTNMKDDFATYNRIYAEYFSENMPCRTTVEINKLPTPIAIELKCIAALPTAKIKKKV
;
A
#
# COMPACT_ATOMS: atom_id res chain seq x y z
N THR A 1 -44.77 35.09 22.38
CA THR A 1 -43.69 34.21 22.92
C THR A 1 -43.38 33.12 21.92
N GLU A 2 -42.38 33.36 21.05
CA GLU A 2 -41.84 32.36 20.11
C GLU A 2 -41.04 31.34 20.86
N GLN A 3 -41.47 30.10 20.82
CA GLN A 3 -40.65 28.98 21.27
C GLN A 3 -39.61 28.65 20.20
N ILE A 4 -38.35 28.95 20.50
CA ILE A 4 -37.20 28.55 19.71
C ILE A 4 -37.03 27.03 19.89
N HIS A 5 -37.39 26.27 18.88
CA HIS A 5 -37.07 24.85 18.79
C HIS A 5 -35.57 24.72 18.54
N ILE A 6 -34.81 24.43 19.59
CA ILE A 6 -33.42 24.00 19.45
C ILE A 6 -33.47 22.60 18.87
N LYS A 7 -33.22 22.48 17.57
CA LYS A 7 -32.96 21.19 16.95
C LYS A 7 -31.72 20.59 17.62
N THR A 8 -31.92 19.50 18.33
CA THR A 8 -30.87 18.65 18.88
C THR A 8 -29.92 18.31 17.75
N ILE A 9 -28.68 18.79 17.84
CA ILE A 9 -27.61 18.43 16.91
C ILE A 9 -27.38 16.92 17.08
N THR A 10 -27.80 16.18 16.07
CA THR A 10 -27.63 14.73 15.99
C THR A 10 -26.17 14.42 16.19
N LYS A 11 -25.85 13.60 17.19
CA LYS A 11 -24.54 13.07 17.51
C LYS A 11 -23.82 12.69 16.21
N MET A 12 -22.74 13.39 15.88
CA MET A 12 -21.92 13.08 14.71
C MET A 12 -21.57 11.57 14.79
N GLU A 13 -22.04 10.80 13.81
CA GLU A 13 -21.67 9.40 13.69
C GLU A 13 -20.14 9.37 13.64
N LYS A 14 -19.53 8.70 14.62
CA LYS A 14 -18.09 8.51 14.66
C LYS A 14 -17.70 7.79 13.38
N THR A 15 -16.92 8.43 12.53
CA THR A 15 -16.42 7.82 11.30
C THR A 15 -15.87 6.44 11.62
N MET A 16 -16.49 5.40 11.09
CA MET A 16 -16.04 4.02 11.34
C MET A 16 -14.66 3.83 10.72
N SER A 17 -13.73 3.36 11.52
CA SER A 17 -12.36 3.08 11.09
C SER A 17 -12.03 1.64 11.47
N GLU A 18 -11.49 0.88 10.51
CA GLU A 18 -11.15 -0.54 10.67
C GLU A 18 -9.69 -0.77 10.28
N LEU A 19 -8.99 -1.63 11.04
CA LEU A 19 -7.61 -2.01 10.80
C LEU A 19 -7.58 -3.41 10.17
N PHE A 20 -6.70 -3.59 9.18
CA PHE A 20 -6.49 -4.87 8.50
C PHE A 20 -5.04 -5.31 8.62
N ASN A 21 -4.86 -6.59 8.96
CA ASN A 21 -3.58 -7.27 8.92
C ASN A 21 -3.72 -8.49 8.01
N ALA A 22 -2.76 -8.65 7.11
CA ALA A 22 -2.71 -9.75 6.16
C ALA A 22 -1.65 -10.75 6.61
N ASP A 23 -2.05 -11.95 7.03
CA ASP A 23 -1.13 -12.97 7.53
C ASP A 23 -0.16 -13.47 6.45
N GLN A 24 -0.57 -13.38 5.18
CA GLN A 24 0.24 -13.78 4.02
C GLN A 24 1.12 -12.66 3.47
N ALA A 25 1.08 -11.46 4.06
CA ALA A 25 1.98 -10.35 3.75
C ALA A 25 3.14 -10.29 4.77
N PRO A 26 4.29 -9.67 4.41
CA PRO A 26 5.38 -9.48 5.36
C PRO A 26 4.93 -8.68 6.57
N LYS A 27 5.28 -9.12 7.76
CA LYS A 27 4.92 -8.40 8.99
C LYS A 27 5.47 -6.97 8.96
N PRO A 28 4.67 -5.98 9.42
CA PRO A 28 5.15 -4.61 9.57
C PRO A 28 6.41 -4.55 10.44
N VAL A 29 7.35 -3.68 10.08
CA VAL A 29 8.59 -3.46 10.85
C VAL A 29 8.40 -2.54 12.06
N GLY A 30 7.18 -2.07 12.30
CA GLY A 30 6.82 -1.17 13.40
C GLY A 30 5.36 -1.34 13.83
N LEU A 31 4.90 -0.46 14.71
CA LEU A 31 3.54 -0.49 15.25
C LEU A 31 2.55 0.19 14.31
N TYR A 32 2.15 -0.50 13.25
CA TYR A 32 1.14 -0.06 12.29
C TYR A 32 0.49 -1.26 11.59
N PRO A 33 -0.77 -1.15 11.14
CA PRO A 33 -1.45 -2.20 10.38
C PRO A 33 -0.96 -2.24 8.93
N HIS A 34 -1.28 -3.30 8.19
CA HIS A 34 -1.08 -3.32 6.74
C HIS A 34 -2.00 -2.33 6.02
N ALA A 35 -3.23 -2.19 6.48
CA ALA A 35 -4.17 -1.22 5.92
C ALA A 35 -5.16 -0.71 6.96
N ARG A 36 -5.74 0.46 6.70
CA ARG A 36 -6.78 1.08 7.51
C ARG A 36 -7.88 1.65 6.61
N GLN A 37 -9.11 1.23 6.87
CA GLN A 37 -10.28 1.78 6.21
C GLN A 37 -10.86 2.96 7.00
N VAL A 38 -11.24 4.02 6.30
CA VAL A 38 -11.96 5.17 6.84
C VAL A 38 -13.04 5.56 5.83
N GLY A 39 -14.31 5.35 6.19
CA GLY A 39 -15.40 5.46 5.21
C GLY A 39 -15.23 4.45 4.07
N ASN A 40 -15.22 4.93 2.83
CA ASN A 40 -14.98 4.09 1.66
C ASN A 40 -13.51 4.09 1.18
N LEU A 41 -12.62 4.78 1.88
CA LEU A 41 -11.20 4.79 1.54
C LEU A 41 -10.44 3.77 2.36
N LEU A 42 -9.57 3.03 1.67
CA LEU A 42 -8.63 2.08 2.27
C LEU A 42 -7.21 2.61 2.06
N PHE A 43 -6.56 2.95 3.15
CA PHE A 43 -5.17 3.40 3.18
C PHE A 43 -4.26 2.21 3.46
N LEU A 44 -3.34 1.88 2.56
CA LEU A 44 -2.29 0.91 2.83
C LEU A 44 -1.10 1.62 3.49
N SER A 45 -0.46 0.98 4.45
CA SER A 45 0.88 1.37 4.89
C SER A 45 1.88 1.15 3.76
N GLY A 46 3.08 1.70 3.86
CA GLY A 46 4.13 1.47 2.86
C GLY A 46 4.38 -0.03 2.62
N VAL A 47 4.38 -0.46 1.37
CA VAL A 47 4.54 -1.85 0.96
C VAL A 47 5.83 -2.01 0.19
N GLY A 48 6.73 -2.81 0.71
CA GLY A 48 7.99 -3.17 0.08
C GLY A 48 8.00 -4.60 -0.48
N PRO A 49 9.13 -5.05 -1.05
CA PRO A 49 9.27 -6.35 -1.71
C PRO A 49 9.58 -7.52 -0.76
N ARG A 50 9.66 -7.32 0.55
CA ARG A 50 9.94 -8.41 1.49
C ARG A 50 8.89 -9.53 1.35
N GLN A 51 9.26 -10.76 1.68
CA GLN A 51 8.35 -11.89 1.65
C GLN A 51 7.90 -12.29 3.06
N ALA A 52 6.66 -12.76 3.17
CA ALA A 52 6.16 -13.32 4.42
C ALA A 52 6.92 -14.61 4.78
N GLY A 53 7.27 -14.75 6.07
CA GLY A 53 7.92 -15.96 6.57
C GLY A 53 9.37 -16.18 6.13
N SER A 54 9.96 -15.21 5.42
CA SER A 54 11.36 -15.26 4.99
C SER A 54 12.12 -14.00 5.39
N SER A 55 13.43 -14.14 5.62
CA SER A 55 14.35 -13.01 5.73
C SER A 55 14.83 -12.49 4.39
N ASP A 56 14.61 -13.27 3.31
CA ASP A 56 15.09 -12.96 1.99
C ASP A 56 14.22 -11.88 1.33
N ILE A 57 14.86 -11.05 0.54
CA ILE A 57 14.20 -10.02 -0.26
C ILE A 57 14.42 -10.38 -1.73
N PRO A 58 13.37 -10.59 -2.53
CA PRO A 58 13.52 -10.96 -3.93
C PRO A 58 14.42 -10.01 -4.68
N GLY A 59 15.39 -10.56 -5.42
CA GLY A 59 16.33 -9.79 -6.21
C GLY A 59 17.34 -8.96 -5.42
N VAL A 60 17.55 -9.22 -4.13
CA VAL A 60 18.54 -8.49 -3.31
C VAL A 60 19.65 -9.44 -2.84
N GLU A 61 20.89 -9.02 -3.03
CA GLU A 61 22.08 -9.62 -2.45
C GLU A 61 22.65 -8.69 -1.39
N LEU A 62 22.83 -9.22 -0.18
CA LEU A 62 23.35 -8.47 0.97
C LEU A 62 24.76 -8.95 1.35
N ASN A 63 25.60 -8.03 1.81
CA ASN A 63 26.83 -8.37 2.47
C ASN A 63 26.56 -8.85 3.92
N LYS A 64 27.62 -9.31 4.60
CA LYS A 64 27.53 -9.77 6.01
C LYS A 64 27.09 -8.70 7.02
N ASN A 65 27.09 -7.44 6.63
CA ASN A 65 26.63 -6.32 7.46
C ASN A 65 25.15 -5.96 7.17
N GLY A 66 24.47 -6.70 6.23
CA GLY A 66 23.10 -6.41 5.84
C GLY A 66 22.95 -5.24 4.87
N GLU A 67 24.04 -4.83 4.19
CA GLU A 67 24.02 -3.77 3.19
C GLU A 67 23.84 -4.36 1.79
N ILE A 68 23.14 -3.66 0.91
CA ILE A 68 22.89 -4.10 -0.47
C ILE A 68 24.21 -4.11 -1.26
N ILE A 69 24.56 -5.28 -1.80
CA ILE A 69 25.64 -5.43 -2.79
C ILE A 69 25.09 -5.23 -4.20
N SER A 70 23.98 -5.88 -4.49
CA SER A 70 23.28 -5.80 -5.77
C SER A 70 21.78 -6.06 -5.60
N TYR A 71 20.99 -5.60 -6.53
CA TYR A 71 19.57 -5.91 -6.57
C TYR A 71 19.01 -5.95 -8.01
N ASP A 72 17.89 -6.64 -8.16
CA ASP A 72 17.08 -6.66 -9.36
C ASP A 72 15.79 -5.89 -9.10
N ILE A 73 15.66 -4.70 -9.67
CA ILE A 73 14.46 -3.87 -9.50
C ILE A 73 13.20 -4.53 -10.07
N ALA A 74 13.31 -5.32 -11.15
CA ALA A 74 12.16 -6.03 -11.71
C ALA A 74 11.61 -7.06 -10.72
N ALA A 75 12.48 -7.87 -10.11
CA ALA A 75 12.07 -8.83 -9.08
C ALA A 75 11.42 -8.13 -7.88
N GLN A 76 11.94 -7.00 -7.44
CA GLN A 76 11.36 -6.21 -6.35
C GLN A 76 10.00 -5.63 -6.73
N CYS A 77 9.80 -5.10 -7.95
CA CYS A 77 8.51 -4.59 -8.43
C CYS A 77 7.43 -5.69 -8.39
N HIS A 78 7.70 -6.86 -8.95
CA HIS A 78 6.74 -7.96 -8.94
C HIS A 78 6.38 -8.39 -7.51
N SER A 79 7.35 -8.44 -6.61
CA SER A 79 7.11 -8.79 -5.20
C SER A 79 6.27 -7.74 -4.47
N VAL A 80 6.54 -6.45 -4.67
CA VAL A 80 5.73 -5.36 -4.10
C VAL A 80 4.28 -5.44 -4.58
N PHE A 81 4.05 -5.62 -5.89
CA PHE A 81 2.70 -5.69 -6.44
C PHE A 81 1.94 -6.92 -5.93
N GLN A 82 2.61 -8.06 -5.77
CA GLN A 82 2.03 -9.23 -5.13
C GLN A 82 1.64 -8.97 -3.67
N ASN A 83 2.50 -8.32 -2.90
CA ASN A 83 2.22 -7.96 -1.51
C ASN A 83 1.03 -7.00 -1.41
N ILE A 84 0.92 -6.00 -2.30
CA ILE A 84 -0.23 -5.09 -2.36
C ILE A 84 -1.52 -5.87 -2.62
N SER A 85 -1.53 -6.78 -3.60
CA SER A 85 -2.70 -7.63 -3.90
C SER A 85 -3.12 -8.46 -2.69
N THR A 86 -2.16 -9.02 -1.96
CA THR A 86 -2.41 -9.81 -0.74
C THR A 86 -3.05 -8.96 0.37
N ILE A 87 -2.58 -7.73 0.56
CA ILE A 87 -3.14 -6.80 1.56
C ILE A 87 -4.54 -6.35 1.16
N LEU A 88 -4.76 -6.01 -0.13
CA LEU A 88 -6.07 -5.65 -0.64
C LEU A 88 -7.09 -6.76 -0.41
N ALA A 89 -6.74 -8.01 -0.74
CA ALA A 89 -7.60 -9.16 -0.54
C ALA A 89 -8.00 -9.36 0.92
N ALA A 90 -7.06 -9.17 1.87
CA ALA A 90 -7.34 -9.25 3.31
C ALA A 90 -8.34 -8.18 3.77
N ALA A 91 -8.46 -7.06 3.06
CA ALA A 91 -9.40 -5.97 3.33
C ALA A 91 -10.66 -6.04 2.44
N ASN A 92 -10.92 -7.14 1.76
CA ASN A 92 -12.01 -7.32 0.79
C ASN A 92 -12.00 -6.29 -0.35
N ALA A 93 -10.82 -5.83 -0.71
CA ALA A 93 -10.55 -4.98 -1.86
C ALA A 93 -9.84 -5.77 -2.95
N ASP A 94 -9.75 -5.21 -4.13
CA ASP A 94 -8.98 -5.77 -5.24
C ASP A 94 -8.14 -4.68 -5.94
N TRP A 95 -7.34 -5.13 -6.91
CA TRP A 95 -6.43 -4.25 -7.65
C TRP A 95 -7.13 -3.08 -8.34
N MET A 96 -8.34 -3.32 -8.84
CA MET A 96 -9.15 -2.31 -9.55
C MET A 96 -9.67 -1.19 -8.63
N ASP A 97 -9.68 -1.41 -7.33
CA ASP A 97 -10.08 -0.39 -6.35
C ASP A 97 -8.97 0.65 -6.08
N LEU A 98 -7.72 0.42 -6.52
CA LEU A 98 -6.61 1.36 -6.34
C LEU A 98 -6.86 2.66 -7.14
N VAL A 99 -6.76 3.80 -6.46
CA VAL A 99 -7.02 5.14 -7.03
C VAL A 99 -5.83 6.08 -6.94
N ASP A 100 -4.90 5.84 -6.03
CA ASP A 100 -3.71 6.67 -5.86
C ASP A 100 -2.50 5.84 -5.42
N VAL A 101 -1.35 6.09 -6.03
CA VAL A 101 -0.10 5.39 -5.78
C VAL A 101 1.04 6.38 -5.68
N THR A 102 1.78 6.33 -4.58
CA THR A 102 3.08 7.00 -4.44
C THR A 102 4.18 5.97 -4.46
N VAL A 103 5.15 6.16 -5.32
CA VAL A 103 6.29 5.25 -5.51
C VAL A 103 7.57 5.91 -5.03
N PHE A 104 8.26 5.22 -4.15
CA PHE A 104 9.57 5.61 -3.61
C PHE A 104 10.64 4.71 -4.22
N LEU A 105 11.60 5.31 -4.94
CA LEU A 105 12.77 4.62 -5.50
C LEU A 105 14.03 5.14 -4.81
N THR A 106 15.03 4.28 -4.65
CA THR A 106 16.34 4.70 -4.11
C THR A 106 17.35 5.03 -5.21
N ASN A 107 17.06 4.69 -6.47
CA ASN A 107 17.91 4.99 -7.63
C ASN A 107 17.05 5.25 -8.88
N MET A 108 16.54 6.46 -9.01
CA MET A 108 15.69 6.84 -10.13
C MET A 108 16.37 6.66 -11.47
N LYS A 109 17.66 7.00 -11.54
CA LYS A 109 18.43 6.98 -12.78
C LYS A 109 18.48 5.59 -13.41
N ASP A 110 18.77 4.57 -12.63
CA ASP A 110 18.98 3.22 -13.14
C ASP A 110 17.69 2.39 -13.15
N ASP A 111 16.73 2.69 -12.27
CA ASP A 111 15.56 1.84 -12.04
C ASP A 111 14.29 2.32 -12.74
N PHE A 112 14.17 3.62 -13.04
CA PHE A 112 12.90 4.19 -13.51
C PHE A 112 12.37 3.52 -14.78
N ALA A 113 13.21 3.29 -15.78
CA ALA A 113 12.76 2.72 -17.06
C ALA A 113 12.18 1.30 -16.88
N THR A 114 12.85 0.44 -16.11
CA THR A 114 12.39 -0.92 -15.82
C THR A 114 11.14 -0.91 -14.95
N TYR A 115 11.14 -0.16 -13.86
CA TYR A 115 9.99 0.01 -12.99
C TYR A 115 8.77 0.52 -13.78
N ASN A 116 8.93 1.57 -14.57
CA ASN A 116 7.82 2.19 -15.30
C ASN A 116 7.18 1.25 -16.34
N ARG A 117 7.99 0.43 -17.00
CA ARG A 117 7.49 -0.62 -17.91
C ARG A 117 6.66 -1.66 -17.18
N ILE A 118 7.16 -2.20 -16.06
CA ILE A 118 6.45 -3.20 -15.26
C ILE A 118 5.19 -2.59 -14.63
N TYR A 119 5.26 -1.35 -14.15
CA TYR A 119 4.10 -0.62 -13.65
C TYR A 119 2.97 -0.56 -14.68
N ALA A 120 3.29 -0.26 -15.94
CA ALA A 120 2.30 -0.21 -17.01
C ALA A 120 1.61 -1.57 -17.25
N GLU A 121 2.29 -2.69 -17.06
CA GLU A 121 1.71 -4.02 -17.19
C GLU A 121 0.63 -4.29 -16.12
N TYR A 122 0.82 -3.80 -14.89
CA TYR A 122 -0.11 -4.02 -13.76
C TYR A 122 -1.24 -3.00 -13.68
N PHE A 123 -1.01 -1.76 -14.10
CA PHE A 123 -1.94 -0.64 -13.89
C PHE A 123 -2.59 -0.12 -15.18
N SER A 124 -2.49 -0.85 -16.29
CA SER A 124 -3.06 -0.43 -17.58
C SER A 124 -4.58 -0.27 -17.59
N GLU A 125 -5.28 -1.01 -16.75
CA GLU A 125 -6.76 -0.99 -16.72
C GLU A 125 -7.31 0.08 -15.78
N ASN A 126 -6.82 0.16 -14.55
CA ASN A 126 -7.38 1.07 -13.53
C ASN A 126 -6.71 2.43 -13.48
N MET A 127 -5.50 2.58 -14.00
CA MET A 127 -4.76 3.85 -14.14
C MET A 127 -4.91 4.80 -12.92
N PRO A 128 -4.49 4.41 -11.71
CA PRO A 128 -4.56 5.28 -10.54
C PRO A 128 -3.68 6.52 -10.73
N CYS A 129 -4.00 7.60 -10.03
CA CYS A 129 -3.06 8.71 -9.90
C CYS A 129 -1.73 8.21 -9.37
N ARG A 130 -0.62 8.78 -9.87
CA ARG A 130 0.73 8.34 -9.48
C ARG A 130 1.66 9.51 -9.25
N THR A 131 2.44 9.40 -8.18
CA THR A 131 3.63 10.23 -7.93
C THR A 131 4.83 9.32 -7.73
N THR A 132 5.93 9.57 -8.41
CA THR A 132 7.19 8.82 -8.25
C THR A 132 8.29 9.76 -7.80
N VAL A 133 8.98 9.41 -6.71
CA VAL A 133 10.07 10.20 -6.13
C VAL A 133 11.30 9.32 -5.85
N GLU A 134 12.46 9.92 -5.95
CA GLU A 134 13.68 9.33 -5.42
C GLU A 134 13.86 9.76 -3.97
N ILE A 135 14.23 8.82 -3.13
CA ILE A 135 14.53 9.02 -1.72
C ILE A 135 15.91 8.46 -1.40
N ASN A 136 16.48 8.93 -0.30
CA ASN A 136 17.82 8.53 0.10
C ASN A 136 17.89 7.07 0.60
N LYS A 137 16.91 6.62 1.40
CA LYS A 137 16.94 5.31 2.07
C LYS A 137 15.55 4.87 2.51
N LEU A 138 15.34 3.56 2.55
CA LEU A 138 14.18 2.89 3.15
C LEU A 138 14.59 2.15 4.45
N PRO A 139 13.64 1.85 5.35
CA PRO A 139 13.91 1.20 6.64
C PRO A 139 14.56 -0.18 6.53
N THR A 140 14.29 -0.90 5.43
CA THR A 140 14.89 -2.21 5.14
C THR A 140 15.72 -2.12 3.86
N PRO A 141 16.61 -3.09 3.57
CA PRO A 141 17.50 -3.04 2.39
C PRO A 141 16.73 -3.37 1.10
N ILE A 142 15.88 -2.44 0.68
CA ILE A 142 15.03 -2.52 -0.52
C ILE A 142 15.25 -1.28 -1.40
N ALA A 143 14.95 -1.39 -2.70
CA ALA A 143 15.11 -0.30 -3.65
C ALA A 143 13.80 0.39 -4.05
N ILE A 144 12.65 -0.19 -3.67
CA ILE A 144 11.32 0.32 -4.00
C ILE A 144 10.34 0.08 -2.86
N GLU A 145 9.48 1.06 -2.62
CA GLU A 145 8.31 0.97 -1.74
C GLU A 145 7.14 1.74 -2.35
N LEU A 146 5.92 1.24 -2.19
CA LEU A 146 4.71 1.92 -2.63
C LEU A 146 3.79 2.27 -1.45
N LYS A 147 3.19 3.45 -1.53
CA LYS A 147 2.06 3.89 -0.70
C LYS A 147 0.82 3.94 -1.58
N CYS A 148 -0.25 3.23 -1.20
CA CYS A 148 -1.45 3.10 -2.00
C CYS A 148 -2.70 3.53 -1.24
N ILE A 149 -3.68 4.06 -1.98
CA ILE A 149 -5.04 4.32 -1.50
C ILE A 149 -6.00 3.62 -2.46
N ALA A 150 -6.97 2.89 -1.91
CA ALA A 150 -8.06 2.29 -2.66
C ALA A 150 -9.40 2.92 -2.28
N ALA A 151 -10.34 2.97 -3.22
CA ALA A 151 -11.71 3.41 -3.00
C ALA A 151 -12.65 2.21 -3.13
N LEU A 152 -13.28 1.81 -2.04
CA LEU A 152 -14.15 0.65 -1.99
C LEU A 152 -15.55 1.00 -2.53
N PRO A 153 -16.15 0.19 -3.41
CA PRO A 153 -17.54 0.35 -3.81
C PRO A 153 -18.49 0.27 -2.61
N THR A 154 -19.55 1.05 -2.60
CA THR A 154 -20.54 1.09 -1.51
C THR A 154 -21.13 -0.30 -1.19
N ALA A 155 -21.24 -1.19 -2.18
CA ALA A 155 -21.68 -2.57 -1.99
C ALA A 155 -20.72 -3.43 -1.17
N LYS A 156 -19.40 -3.15 -1.19
CA LYS A 156 -18.38 -3.85 -0.39
C LYS A 156 -18.42 -3.39 1.07
N ILE A 157 -18.91 -2.17 1.35
CA ILE A 157 -18.99 -1.60 2.71
C ILE A 157 -20.17 -2.19 3.49
N LYS A 158 -21.29 -2.50 2.83
CA LYS A 158 -22.55 -2.96 3.45
C LYS A 158 -22.55 -4.44 3.89
N LYS A 159 -21.53 -5.23 3.58
CA LYS A 159 -21.49 -6.68 3.91
C LYS A 159 -21.13 -7.01 5.37
N LYS A 160 -21.06 -6.01 6.26
CA LYS A 160 -20.70 -6.19 7.67
C LYS A 160 -21.78 -5.68 8.65
N VAL A 161 -23.05 -5.97 8.37
CA VAL A 161 -24.14 -5.81 9.35
C VAL A 161 -24.70 -7.17 9.69
#